data_cf5c0d13ccff8bcd489316cbbe68c0d2
#
_entry.id   cf5c0d13ccff8bcd489316cbbe68c0d2
#
_cell.length_a   1.000
_cell.length_b   1.000
_cell.length_c   1.000
_cell.angle_alpha   90.00
_cell.angle_beta   90.00
_cell.angle_gamma   90.00
#
_symmetry.space_group_name_H-M   'P 1'
#
loop_
_entity.id
_entity.type
_entity.pdbx_description
1 polymer ?
#
loop_
_entity_poly.entity_id
_entity_poly.type
_entity_poly.pdbx_seq_one_letter_code
_entity_poly.pdbx_strand_id
1 'polypeptide(L)'
;SDNLEIDFARRSVKIMGDDVHLSPKEYALFEVLARSSGQVVTQRRLMIAGWNDPTADTQYLRSYVSMLRDKLEIDASNPQLILTESGVGYRLSEELVPIT
;
A
#
# COMPACT_ATOMS: atom_id res chain seq x y z
N SER A 1 -2.40 13.23 -4.54
CA SER A 1 -2.19 13.47 -5.96
C SER A 1 -3.50 13.37 -6.72
N ASP A 2 -3.51 13.84 -7.95
CA ASP A 2 -4.71 13.81 -8.78
C ASP A 2 -5.14 12.40 -9.14
N ASN A 3 -4.24 11.43 -9.06
CA ASN A 3 -4.51 10.07 -9.50
C ASN A 3 -4.96 9.14 -8.38
N LEU A 4 -4.61 9.46 -7.14
CA LEU A 4 -4.90 8.61 -5.99
C LEU A 4 -5.75 9.35 -4.99
N GLU A 5 -6.91 8.77 -4.66
CA GLU A 5 -7.77 9.27 -3.59
C GLU A 5 -8.00 8.16 -2.59
N ILE A 6 -7.88 8.49 -1.31
CA ILE A 6 -8.20 7.55 -0.24
C ILE A 6 -9.07 8.24 0.80
N ASP A 7 -10.16 7.58 1.16
CA ASP A 7 -11.05 8.05 2.23
C ASP A 7 -10.90 7.10 3.41
N PHE A 8 -10.15 7.51 4.42
CA PHE A 8 -9.87 6.66 5.58
C PHE A 8 -11.14 6.31 6.36
N ALA A 9 -12.07 7.25 6.44
CA ALA A 9 -13.31 7.01 7.18
C ALA A 9 -14.16 5.94 6.52
N ARG A 10 -14.22 5.95 5.19
CA ARG A 10 -14.98 4.96 4.41
C ARG A 10 -14.17 3.75 4.00
N ARG A 11 -12.85 3.79 4.22
CA ARG A 11 -11.90 2.75 3.81
C ARG A 11 -12.01 2.50 2.30
N SER A 12 -12.14 3.57 1.54
CA SER A 12 -12.28 3.49 0.08
C SER A 12 -11.07 4.08 -0.63
N VAL A 13 -10.76 3.52 -1.79
CA VAL A 13 -9.62 3.93 -2.61
C VAL A 13 -10.10 4.12 -4.04
N LYS A 14 -9.66 5.22 -4.65
CA LYS A 14 -9.91 5.50 -6.07
C LYS A 14 -8.59 5.76 -6.79
N ILE A 15 -8.48 5.22 -7.98
CA ILE A 15 -7.37 5.50 -8.89
C ILE A 15 -7.96 6.11 -10.16
N MET A 16 -7.52 7.31 -10.51
CA MET A 16 -8.00 8.04 -11.69
C MET A 16 -9.53 8.14 -11.74
N GLY A 17 -10.14 8.34 -10.57
CA GLY A 17 -11.59 8.46 -10.44
C GLY A 17 -12.36 7.16 -10.34
N ASP A 18 -11.70 6.02 -10.54
CA ASP A 18 -12.35 4.72 -10.49
C ASP A 18 -12.16 4.07 -9.11
N ASP A 19 -13.24 3.52 -8.57
CA ASP A 19 -13.19 2.77 -7.32
C ASP A 19 -12.35 1.50 -7.48
N VAL A 20 -11.49 1.26 -6.50
CA VAL A 20 -10.70 0.03 -6.44
C VAL A 20 -11.10 -0.73 -5.19
N HIS A 21 -11.53 -1.98 -5.38
CA HIS A 21 -11.91 -2.83 -4.26
C HIS A 21 -10.67 -3.50 -3.67
N LEU A 22 -10.39 -3.22 -2.40
CA LEU A 22 -9.32 -3.88 -1.65
C LEU A 22 -9.93 -4.79 -0.60
N SER A 23 -9.35 -5.97 -0.41
CA SER A 23 -9.71 -6.81 0.72
C SER A 23 -9.34 -6.09 2.03
N PRO A 24 -9.91 -6.51 3.18
CA PRO A 24 -9.56 -5.88 4.46
C PRO A 24 -8.06 -5.84 4.74
N LYS A 25 -7.35 -6.92 4.41
CA LYS A 25 -5.91 -7.00 4.65
C LYS A 25 -5.13 -6.13 3.67
N GLU A 26 -5.50 -6.13 2.39
CA GLU A 26 -4.90 -5.23 1.41
C GLU A 26 -5.08 -3.78 1.82
N TYR A 27 -6.29 -3.44 2.27
CA TYR A 27 -6.55 -2.08 2.72
C TYR A 27 -5.72 -1.72 3.95
N ALA A 28 -5.61 -2.64 4.93
CA ALA A 28 -4.84 -2.39 6.15
C ALA A 28 -3.38 -2.05 5.82
N LEU A 29 -2.77 -2.78 4.89
CA LEU A 29 -1.41 -2.51 4.44
C LEU A 29 -1.32 -1.16 3.72
N PHE A 30 -2.25 -0.91 2.81
CA PHE A 30 -2.25 0.32 2.03
C PHE A 30 -2.49 1.54 2.92
N GLU A 31 -3.38 1.43 3.90
CA GLU A 31 -3.65 2.52 4.83
C GLU A 31 -2.39 2.94 5.60
N VAL A 32 -1.61 1.98 6.08
CA VAL A 32 -0.37 2.29 6.80
C VAL A 32 0.60 3.04 5.89
N LEU A 33 0.74 2.59 4.65
CA LEU A 33 1.58 3.27 3.66
C LEU A 33 1.08 4.69 3.39
N ALA A 34 -0.22 4.84 3.20
CA ALA A 34 -0.82 6.14 2.89
C ALA A 34 -0.67 7.13 4.04
N ARG A 35 -0.89 6.67 5.28
CA ARG A 35 -0.75 7.53 6.47
C ARG A 35 0.69 7.93 6.74
N SER A 36 1.66 7.18 6.19
CA SER A 36 3.08 7.48 6.35
C SER A 36 3.59 8.52 5.35
N SER A 37 2.76 9.00 4.44
CA SER A 37 3.02 10.15 3.57
C SER A 37 4.36 10.06 2.83
N GLY A 38 4.62 8.94 2.17
CA GLY A 38 5.84 8.74 1.40
C GLY A 38 7.03 8.26 2.20
N GLN A 39 6.94 8.23 3.53
CA GLN A 39 8.00 7.69 4.36
C GLN A 39 8.03 6.17 4.32
N VAL A 40 9.21 5.58 4.49
CA VAL A 40 9.38 4.13 4.47
C VAL A 40 8.67 3.51 5.66
N VAL A 41 7.88 2.47 5.38
CA VAL A 41 7.27 1.63 6.43
C VAL A 41 8.01 0.31 6.44
N THR A 42 8.50 -0.08 7.61
CA THR A 42 9.29 -1.31 7.74
C THR A 42 8.44 -2.55 7.50
N GLN A 43 9.10 -3.65 7.09
CA GLN A 43 8.42 -4.94 6.98
C GLN A 43 7.74 -5.32 8.28
N ARG A 44 8.42 -5.10 9.42
CA ARG A 44 7.86 -5.40 10.74
C ARG A 44 6.54 -4.68 10.98
N ARG A 45 6.49 -3.37 10.71
CA ARG A 45 5.25 -2.59 10.87
C ARG A 45 4.14 -3.11 9.98
N LEU A 46 4.47 -3.43 8.73
CA LEU A 46 3.48 -3.97 7.80
C LEU A 46 2.98 -5.35 8.22
N MET A 47 3.87 -6.20 8.71
CA MET A 47 3.47 -7.51 9.22
C MET A 47 2.52 -7.39 10.42
N ILE A 48 2.78 -6.44 11.32
CA ILE A 48 1.89 -6.17 12.45
C ILE A 48 0.54 -5.67 11.94
N ALA A 49 0.54 -4.73 10.99
CA ALA A 49 -0.68 -4.14 10.45
C ALA A 49 -1.56 -5.18 9.75
N GLY A 50 -0.96 -6.09 8.98
CA GLY A 50 -1.71 -7.05 8.19
C GLY A 50 -2.02 -8.35 8.92
N TRP A 51 -1.13 -8.80 9.79
CA TRP A 51 -1.24 -10.14 10.42
C TRP A 51 -1.22 -10.09 11.93
N ASN A 52 -1.01 -8.92 12.52
CA ASN A 52 -0.85 -8.74 13.97
C ASN A 52 0.26 -9.65 14.54
N ASP A 53 1.26 -9.94 13.72
CA ASP A 53 2.36 -10.86 14.07
C ASP A 53 3.62 -10.48 13.29
N PRO A 54 4.62 -9.87 13.95
CA PRO A 54 5.85 -9.49 13.27
C PRO A 54 6.73 -10.67 12.90
N THR A 55 6.42 -11.88 13.40
CA THR A 55 7.20 -13.09 13.14
C THR A 55 6.61 -13.96 12.03
N ALA A 56 5.47 -13.58 11.45
CA ALA A 56 4.88 -14.30 10.35
C ALA A 56 5.82 -14.29 9.14
N ASP A 57 5.61 -15.22 8.22
CA ASP A 57 6.46 -15.36 7.03
C ASP A 57 6.33 -14.11 6.14
N THR A 58 7.46 -13.46 5.86
CA THR A 58 7.49 -12.25 5.02
C THR A 58 7.01 -12.52 3.60
N GLN A 59 6.96 -13.77 3.18
CA GLN A 59 6.41 -14.14 1.88
C GLN A 59 4.93 -13.73 1.75
N TYR A 60 4.17 -13.77 2.84
CA TYR A 60 2.79 -13.29 2.83
C TYR A 60 2.73 -11.80 2.51
N LEU A 61 3.63 -11.01 3.11
CA LEU A 61 3.69 -9.58 2.82
C LEU A 61 3.99 -9.33 1.35
N ARG A 62 4.97 -10.03 0.79
CA ARG A 62 5.32 -9.90 -0.62
C ARG A 62 4.14 -10.23 -1.53
N SER A 63 3.40 -11.29 -1.20
CA SER A 63 2.22 -11.69 -1.98
C SER A 63 1.15 -10.61 -1.96
N TYR A 64 0.88 -10.01 -0.79
CA TYR A 64 -0.12 -8.97 -0.67
C TYR A 64 0.32 -7.66 -1.34
N VAL A 65 1.60 -7.32 -1.27
CA VAL A 65 2.12 -6.16 -2.01
C VAL A 65 1.97 -6.38 -3.52
N SER A 66 2.22 -7.60 -4.00
CA SER A 66 2.01 -7.94 -5.40
C SER A 66 0.54 -7.76 -5.80
N MET A 67 -0.39 -8.22 -4.97
CA MET A 67 -1.83 -8.04 -5.22
C MET A 67 -2.23 -6.57 -5.23
N LEU A 68 -1.69 -5.78 -4.31
CA LEU A 68 -1.92 -4.34 -4.29
C LEU A 68 -1.43 -3.68 -5.58
N ARG A 69 -0.25 -4.05 -6.03
CA ARG A 69 0.31 -3.51 -7.27
C ARG A 69 -0.55 -3.88 -8.48
N ASP A 70 -1.06 -5.09 -8.52
CA ASP A 70 -1.95 -5.52 -9.60
C ASP A 70 -3.21 -4.65 -9.68
N LYS A 71 -3.69 -4.18 -8.54
CA LYS A 71 -4.91 -3.36 -8.47
C LYS A 71 -4.67 -1.86 -8.65
N LEU A 72 -3.52 -1.36 -8.22
CA LEU A 72 -3.29 0.07 -8.09
C LEU A 72 -2.28 0.65 -9.08
N GLU A 73 -1.32 -0.16 -9.55
CA GLU A 73 -0.32 0.32 -10.51
C GLU A 73 -0.83 0.24 -11.93
N ILE A 74 -0.42 1.17 -12.77
CA ILE A 74 -0.69 1.10 -14.20
C ILE A 74 0.01 -0.13 -14.79
N ASP A 75 1.26 -0.36 -14.37
CA ASP A 75 2.05 -1.53 -14.75
C ASP A 75 2.68 -2.09 -13.47
N ALA A 76 2.15 -3.23 -13.00
CA ALA A 76 2.60 -3.83 -11.76
C ALA A 76 4.06 -4.29 -11.82
N SER A 77 4.59 -4.58 -13.01
CA SER A 77 5.98 -4.98 -13.18
C SER A 77 6.95 -3.80 -13.13
N ASN A 78 6.44 -2.58 -13.22
CA ASN A 78 7.22 -1.35 -13.10
C ASN A 78 6.51 -0.38 -12.15
N PRO A 79 6.52 -0.68 -10.84
CA PRO A 79 5.75 0.09 -9.87
C PRO A 79 6.20 1.54 -9.78
N GLN A 80 5.23 2.46 -9.81
CA GLN A 80 5.46 3.88 -9.65
C GLN A 80 4.82 4.42 -8.37
N LEU A 81 3.85 3.70 -7.80
CA LEU A 81 3.12 4.11 -6.62
C LEU A 81 3.66 3.44 -5.36
N ILE A 82 3.74 2.11 -5.35
CA ILE A 82 4.23 1.34 -4.20
C ILE A 82 5.66 0.93 -4.47
N LEU A 83 6.60 1.60 -3.82
CA LEU A 83 8.03 1.42 -4.06
C LEU A 83 8.65 0.52 -3.01
N THR A 84 9.60 -0.31 -3.44
CA THR A 84 10.36 -1.17 -2.54
C THR A 84 11.61 -0.44 -2.07
N GLU A 85 11.82 -0.40 -0.76
CA GLU A 85 13.09 0.02 -0.17
C GLU A 85 13.81 -1.24 0.28
N SER A 86 14.77 -1.68 -0.53
CA SER A 86 15.44 -2.97 -0.35
C SER A 86 16.02 -3.14 1.05
N GLY A 87 15.68 -4.26 1.68
CA GLY A 87 16.15 -4.58 3.02
C GLY A 87 15.44 -3.84 4.15
N VAL A 88 14.51 -2.94 3.84
CA VAL A 88 13.81 -2.14 4.86
C VAL A 88 12.31 -2.36 4.82
N GLY A 89 11.67 -2.11 3.67
CA GLY A 89 10.22 -2.22 3.57
C GLY A 89 9.70 -1.59 2.29
N TYR A 90 8.61 -0.83 2.43
CA TYR A 90 7.92 -0.22 1.31
C TYR A 90 7.51 1.20 1.63
N ARG A 91 7.24 1.99 0.59
CA ARG A 91 6.70 3.34 0.75
C ARG A 91 5.84 3.71 -0.46
N LEU A 92 4.96 4.67 -0.29
CA LEU A 92 4.32 5.29 -1.43
C LEU A 92 5.24 6.34 -2.05
N SER A 93 5.11 6.54 -3.35
CA SER A 93 5.80 7.63 -4.03
C SER A 93 5.35 8.97 -3.45
N GLU A 94 6.30 9.86 -3.18
CA GLU A 94 6.00 11.20 -2.66
C GLU A 94 5.16 12.02 -3.64
N GLU A 95 5.28 11.73 -4.94
CA GLU A 95 4.52 12.43 -5.98
C GLU A 95 3.05 12.03 -6.01
N LEU A 96 2.70 10.93 -5.32
CA LEU A 96 1.36 10.36 -5.32
C LEU A 96 0.76 10.35 -3.90
N VAL A 97 0.90 11.48 -3.20
CA VAL A 97 0.35 11.64 -1.86
C VAL A 97 -1.18 11.55 -1.90
N PRO A 98 -1.80 10.76 -1.00
CA PRO A 98 -3.26 10.61 -0.99
C PRO A 98 -3.98 11.92 -0.72
N ILE A 99 -5.15 12.07 -1.35
CA ILE A 99 -6.08 13.16 -1.10
C ILE A 99 -7.13 12.62 -0.14
N THR A 100 -7.22 13.21 1.05
CA THR A 100 -8.21 12.78 2.03
C THR A 100 -9.02 13.96 2.56
#